data_5bdbe5bcc16820a74f633eabcef86a1f
#
_entry.id   5bdbe5bcc16820a74f633eabcef86a1f
#
_cell.length_a   1.000
_cell.length_b   1.000
_cell.length_c   1.000
_cell.angle_alpha   90.00
_cell.angle_beta   90.00
_cell.angle_gamma   90.00
#
_symmetry.space_group_name_H-M   'P 1'
#
loop_
_entity.id
_entity.type
_entity.pdbx_description
1 polymer ?
#
loop_
_entity_poly.entity_id
_entity_poly.type
_entity_poly.pdbx_seq_one_letter_code
_entity_poly.pdbx_strand_id
1 'polypeptide(L)'
;MSAFNPYGDNSNGPFFIAEIGINHNGDLQTAMSLIAQAKEAGCDAVKFQKRDIDTVYSEEVLSSPRQSPWGTTQRQQKEGLEFGEAEYDEIDRFCKEGGMLWTASAWDVKSQKFLRKYDLSFNKVASAMLTHLELLEEIASEGRHTFISTGMSNFD
;
A
#
# COMPACT_ATOMS: atom_id res chain seq x y z
N MET A 1 10.03 -19.75 -10.22
CA MET A 1 10.14 -18.28 -10.34
C MET A 1 11.37 -17.85 -9.57
N SER A 2 12.23 -16.99 -10.12
CA SER A 2 13.34 -16.42 -9.35
C SER A 2 12.78 -15.54 -8.23
N ALA A 3 13.36 -15.62 -7.03
CA ALA A 3 12.97 -14.75 -5.93
C ALA A 3 13.14 -13.28 -6.36
N PHE A 4 12.21 -12.42 -5.95
CA PHE A 4 12.33 -10.97 -6.17
C PHE A 4 13.63 -10.48 -5.52
N ASN A 5 14.46 -9.82 -6.32
CA ASN A 5 15.71 -9.22 -5.87
C ASN A 5 15.67 -7.71 -6.14
N PRO A 6 15.48 -6.86 -5.13
CA PRO A 6 15.41 -5.40 -5.31
C PRO A 6 16.75 -4.80 -5.78
N TYR A 7 17.83 -5.56 -5.69
CA TYR A 7 19.16 -5.11 -6.15
C TYR A 7 19.50 -5.62 -7.55
N GLY A 8 18.68 -6.56 -8.11
CA GLY A 8 18.89 -7.20 -9.41
C GLY A 8 20.24 -7.91 -9.53
N ASP A 9 20.41 -8.72 -10.55
CA ASP A 9 21.71 -9.35 -10.83
C ASP A 9 22.73 -8.36 -11.44
N ASN A 10 22.26 -7.18 -11.88
CA ASN A 10 23.03 -6.11 -12.51
C ASN A 10 22.61 -4.71 -12.05
N SER A 11 22.04 -4.55 -10.85
CA SER A 11 21.58 -3.23 -10.40
C SER A 11 22.76 -2.32 -10.09
N ASN A 12 22.99 -1.34 -10.94
CA ASN A 12 23.97 -0.27 -10.73
C ASN A 12 23.39 0.89 -9.88
N GLY A 13 22.31 0.67 -9.13
CA GLY A 13 21.65 1.72 -8.39
C GLY A 13 20.65 1.24 -7.35
N PRO A 14 20.08 2.16 -6.57
CA PRO A 14 19.04 1.87 -5.60
C PRO A 14 17.71 1.51 -6.27
N PHE A 15 16.88 0.70 -5.61
CA PHE A 15 15.51 0.39 -6.01
C PHE A 15 14.57 1.49 -5.50
N PHE A 16 13.92 2.22 -6.40
CA PHE A 16 13.08 3.36 -6.09
C PHE A 16 11.60 2.95 -6.01
N ILE A 17 10.98 3.18 -4.86
CA ILE A 17 9.55 2.96 -4.64
C ILE A 17 8.86 4.31 -4.44
N ALA A 18 8.02 4.73 -5.37
CA ALA A 18 7.22 5.94 -5.22
C ALA A 18 6.05 5.72 -4.24
N GLU A 19 6.01 6.52 -3.20
CA GLU A 19 4.98 6.48 -2.15
C GLU A 19 3.72 7.23 -2.60
N ILE A 20 2.81 6.57 -3.32
CA ILE A 20 1.50 7.16 -3.68
C ILE A 20 0.61 7.25 -2.44
N GLY A 21 0.64 6.22 -1.59
CA GLY A 21 -0.13 6.20 -0.34
C GLY A 21 -1.61 6.43 -0.58
N ILE A 22 -2.13 7.57 -0.12
CA ILE A 22 -3.50 8.04 -0.30
C ILE A 22 -3.57 9.35 -1.10
N ASN A 23 -2.47 9.76 -1.76
CA ASN A 23 -2.40 11.03 -2.50
C ASN A 23 -3.28 11.05 -3.77
N HIS A 24 -3.83 9.91 -4.15
CA HIS A 24 -4.85 9.80 -5.20
C HIS A 24 -6.20 10.41 -4.80
N ASN A 25 -6.41 10.77 -3.53
CA ASN A 25 -7.64 11.39 -3.03
C ASN A 25 -8.93 10.64 -3.42
N GLY A 26 -8.94 9.29 -3.38
CA GLY A 26 -10.07 8.47 -3.74
C GLY A 26 -10.43 8.48 -5.24
N ASP A 27 -9.59 9.07 -6.08
CA ASP A 27 -9.80 9.17 -7.52
C ASP A 27 -8.85 8.24 -8.29
N LEU A 28 -9.43 7.29 -9.02
CA LEU A 28 -8.67 6.28 -9.78
C LEU A 28 -7.85 6.90 -10.91
N GLN A 29 -8.35 7.96 -11.58
CA GLN A 29 -7.61 8.60 -12.66
C GLN A 29 -6.39 9.34 -12.13
N THR A 30 -6.52 9.95 -10.96
CA THR A 30 -5.39 10.54 -10.24
C THR A 30 -4.37 9.47 -9.87
N ALA A 31 -4.79 8.30 -9.39
CA ALA A 31 -3.89 7.18 -9.11
C ALA A 31 -3.13 6.72 -10.35
N MET A 32 -3.82 6.54 -11.50
CA MET A 32 -3.19 6.18 -12.77
C MET A 32 -2.17 7.23 -13.23
N SER A 33 -2.50 8.51 -13.09
CA SER A 33 -1.59 9.61 -13.41
C SER A 33 -0.33 9.58 -12.54
N LEU A 34 -0.46 9.33 -11.24
CA LEU A 34 0.67 9.21 -10.32
C LEU A 34 1.55 8.00 -10.66
N ILE A 35 0.98 6.86 -11.05
CA ILE A 35 1.73 5.68 -11.51
C ILE A 35 2.54 6.03 -12.76
N ALA A 36 1.90 6.67 -13.76
CA ALA A 36 2.55 7.05 -15.00
C ALA A 36 3.72 8.01 -14.77
N GLN A 37 3.53 9.03 -13.93
CA GLN A 37 4.57 9.99 -13.57
C GLN A 37 5.72 9.36 -12.79
N ALA A 38 5.42 8.45 -11.86
CA ALA A 38 6.44 7.70 -11.14
C ALA A 38 7.31 6.87 -12.10
N LYS A 39 6.69 6.22 -13.09
CA LYS A 39 7.39 5.49 -14.14
C LYS A 39 8.26 6.40 -14.99
N GLU A 40 7.75 7.54 -15.44
CA GLU A 40 8.49 8.54 -16.22
C GLU A 40 9.70 9.09 -15.43
N ALA A 41 9.54 9.24 -14.11
CA ALA A 41 10.61 9.65 -13.22
C ALA A 41 11.67 8.56 -12.95
N GLY A 42 11.47 7.34 -13.47
CA GLY A 42 12.42 6.23 -13.33
C GLY A 42 12.27 5.44 -12.03
N CYS A 43 11.11 5.51 -11.38
CA CYS A 43 10.84 4.63 -10.23
C CYS A 43 10.62 3.18 -10.69
N ASP A 44 11.07 2.23 -9.87
CA ASP A 44 10.92 0.79 -10.11
C ASP A 44 9.57 0.27 -9.69
N ALA A 45 8.97 0.88 -8.68
CA ALA A 45 7.68 0.48 -8.13
C ALA A 45 6.88 1.68 -7.58
N VAL A 46 5.57 1.46 -7.43
CA VAL A 46 4.68 2.36 -6.69
C VAL A 46 4.08 1.65 -5.48
N LYS A 47 3.77 2.40 -4.42
CA LYS A 47 3.18 1.86 -3.21
C LYS A 47 1.95 2.62 -2.76
N PHE A 48 0.86 1.87 -2.54
CA PHE A 48 -0.41 2.32 -1.98
C PHE A 48 -0.54 1.97 -0.49
N GLN A 49 -1.72 2.19 0.06
CA GLN A 49 -2.13 1.71 1.38
C GLN A 49 -3.46 0.98 1.26
N LYS A 50 -3.65 -0.08 2.05
CA LYS A 50 -4.91 -0.80 2.14
C LYS A 50 -5.33 -0.98 3.59
N ARG A 51 -6.59 -0.61 3.89
CA ARG A 51 -7.17 -0.68 5.23
C ARG A 51 -8.59 -1.21 5.16
N ASP A 52 -8.93 -2.06 6.09
CA ASP A 52 -10.32 -2.29 6.48
C ASP A 52 -10.65 -1.27 7.58
N ILE A 53 -11.47 -0.27 7.26
CA ILE A 53 -11.68 0.91 8.10
C ILE A 53 -12.21 0.54 9.49
N ASP A 54 -13.16 -0.41 9.55
CA ASP A 54 -13.76 -0.85 10.81
C ASP A 54 -12.82 -1.73 11.66
N THR A 55 -11.83 -2.35 11.03
CA THR A 55 -10.80 -3.14 11.74
C THR A 55 -9.69 -2.25 12.29
N VAL A 56 -9.29 -1.22 11.55
CA VAL A 56 -8.14 -0.37 11.89
C VAL A 56 -8.49 0.70 12.92
N TYR A 57 -9.72 1.22 12.89
CA TYR A 57 -10.11 2.38 13.70
C TYR A 57 -11.27 2.05 14.64
N SER A 58 -11.22 2.56 15.87
CA SER A 58 -12.35 2.46 16.80
C SER A 58 -13.51 3.36 16.37
N GLU A 59 -14.74 2.99 16.78
CA GLU A 59 -15.93 3.80 16.49
C GLU A 59 -15.83 5.22 17.04
N GLU A 60 -15.14 5.40 18.18
CA GLU A 60 -14.87 6.72 18.75
C GLU A 60 -14.06 7.59 17.80
N VAL A 61 -13.01 7.02 17.19
CA VAL A 61 -12.20 7.73 16.18
C VAL A 61 -13.02 7.99 14.92
N LEU A 62 -13.77 7.00 14.44
CA LEU A 62 -14.52 7.12 13.19
C LEU A 62 -15.66 8.14 13.27
N SER A 63 -16.32 8.27 14.42
CA SER A 63 -17.37 9.24 14.65
C SER A 63 -16.87 10.66 14.93
N SER A 64 -15.58 10.83 15.21
CA SER A 64 -15.01 12.15 15.53
C SER A 64 -15.08 13.11 14.33
N PRO A 65 -15.21 14.44 14.59
CA PRO A 65 -15.32 15.43 13.52
C PRO A 65 -14.08 15.51 12.64
N ARG A 66 -14.29 15.55 11.33
CA ARG A 66 -13.26 15.77 10.32
C ARG A 66 -13.86 16.40 9.07
N GLN A 67 -13.56 17.64 8.78
CA GLN A 67 -13.96 18.28 7.53
C GLN A 67 -13.16 17.70 6.36
N SER A 68 -13.85 17.26 5.32
CA SER A 68 -13.26 16.68 4.11
C SER A 68 -14.22 16.82 2.91
N PRO A 69 -13.77 16.59 1.68
CA PRO A 69 -14.65 16.57 0.52
C PRO A 69 -15.74 15.49 0.59
N TRP A 70 -15.58 14.46 1.39
CA TRP A 70 -16.54 13.34 1.53
C TRP A 70 -17.50 13.49 2.71
N GLY A 71 -17.34 14.52 3.55
CA GLY A 71 -18.22 14.75 4.69
C GLY A 71 -17.50 15.35 5.89
N THR A 72 -18.14 15.21 7.06
CA THR A 72 -17.76 15.91 8.29
C THR A 72 -17.24 14.99 9.39
N THR A 73 -17.07 13.68 9.11
CA THR A 73 -16.55 12.72 10.07
C THR A 73 -15.27 12.05 9.56
N GLN A 74 -14.48 11.49 10.49
CA GLN A 74 -13.31 10.69 10.16
C GLN A 74 -13.68 9.47 9.29
N ARG A 75 -14.82 8.82 9.56
CA ARG A 75 -15.33 7.69 8.78
C ARG A 75 -15.47 8.08 7.31
N GLN A 76 -16.25 9.11 7.04
CA GLN A 76 -16.50 9.57 5.67
C GLN A 76 -15.21 9.93 4.93
N GLN A 77 -14.28 10.59 5.60
CA GLN A 77 -12.98 10.93 5.00
C GLN A 77 -12.14 9.67 4.69
N LYS A 78 -12.11 8.70 5.60
CA LYS A 78 -11.32 7.47 5.39
C LYS A 78 -11.93 6.57 4.31
N GLU A 79 -13.26 6.39 4.33
CA GLU A 79 -13.98 5.64 3.30
C GLU A 79 -13.82 6.28 1.91
N GLY A 80 -13.88 7.61 1.83
CA GLY A 80 -13.67 8.33 0.57
C GLY A 80 -12.25 8.23 0.00
N LEU A 81 -11.26 7.92 0.85
CA LEU A 81 -9.87 7.73 0.44
C LEU A 81 -9.54 6.25 0.12
N GLU A 82 -10.38 5.30 0.55
CA GLU A 82 -10.06 3.88 0.43
C GLU A 82 -10.52 3.32 -0.91
N PHE A 83 -9.64 2.59 -1.59
CA PHE A 83 -9.99 1.85 -2.80
C PHE A 83 -10.51 0.46 -2.48
N GLY A 84 -11.51 0.04 -3.24
CA GLY A 84 -12.07 -1.31 -3.25
C GLY A 84 -11.38 -2.23 -4.28
N GLU A 85 -12.00 -3.39 -4.51
CA GLU A 85 -11.48 -4.41 -5.41
C GLU A 85 -11.42 -3.91 -6.87
N ALA A 86 -12.45 -3.23 -7.32
CA ALA A 86 -12.53 -2.73 -8.71
C ALA A 86 -11.39 -1.76 -9.04
N GLU A 87 -11.05 -0.84 -8.13
CA GLU A 87 -9.95 0.10 -8.31
C GLU A 87 -8.59 -0.62 -8.29
N TYR A 88 -8.40 -1.59 -7.39
CA TYR A 88 -7.16 -2.37 -7.32
C TYR A 88 -6.98 -3.30 -8.52
N ASP A 89 -8.05 -3.87 -9.09
CA ASP A 89 -8.01 -4.64 -10.34
C ASP A 89 -7.51 -3.78 -11.51
N GLU A 90 -8.01 -2.53 -11.60
CA GLU A 90 -7.56 -1.57 -12.62
C GLU A 90 -6.11 -1.11 -12.39
N ILE A 91 -5.70 -0.88 -11.14
CA ILE A 91 -4.30 -0.57 -10.79
C ILE A 91 -3.39 -1.72 -11.20
N ASP A 92 -3.75 -2.96 -10.87
CA ASP A 92 -2.98 -4.15 -11.20
C ASP A 92 -2.82 -4.31 -12.71
N ARG A 93 -3.93 -4.18 -13.45
CA ARG A 93 -3.93 -4.22 -14.93
C ARG A 93 -3.02 -3.13 -15.50
N PHE A 94 -3.20 -1.88 -15.08
CA PHE A 94 -2.44 -0.74 -15.58
C PHE A 94 -0.94 -0.87 -15.31
N CYS A 95 -0.57 -1.31 -14.10
CA CYS A 95 0.82 -1.54 -13.74
C CYS A 95 1.44 -2.67 -14.56
N LYS A 96 0.72 -3.79 -14.77
CA LYS A 96 1.18 -4.91 -15.61
C LYS A 96 1.39 -4.50 -17.06
N GLU A 97 0.42 -3.81 -17.66
CA GLU A 97 0.53 -3.28 -19.04
C GLU A 97 1.67 -2.29 -19.17
N GLY A 98 1.87 -1.46 -18.16
CA GLY A 98 2.94 -0.48 -18.08
C GLY A 98 4.31 -1.07 -17.74
N GLY A 99 4.41 -2.33 -17.29
CA GLY A 99 5.67 -2.90 -16.78
C GLY A 99 6.17 -2.20 -15.50
N MET A 100 5.25 -1.70 -14.67
CA MET A 100 5.52 -1.09 -13.36
C MET A 100 5.22 -2.09 -12.24
N LEU A 101 6.13 -2.25 -11.30
CA LEU A 101 5.81 -2.99 -10.08
C LEU A 101 4.92 -2.16 -9.17
N TRP A 102 4.05 -2.82 -8.42
CA TRP A 102 3.26 -2.15 -7.41
C TRP A 102 3.10 -3.00 -6.14
N THR A 103 2.81 -2.35 -5.05
CA THR A 103 2.42 -2.98 -3.78
C THR A 103 1.52 -2.03 -2.99
N ALA A 104 0.99 -2.52 -1.88
CA ALA A 104 0.33 -1.69 -0.88
C ALA A 104 0.74 -2.13 0.53
N SER A 105 0.88 -1.17 1.44
CA SER A 105 1.02 -1.49 2.85
C SER A 105 -0.35 -1.81 3.43
N ALA A 106 -0.55 -3.06 3.86
CA ALA A 106 -1.72 -3.43 4.65
C ALA A 106 -1.62 -2.86 6.07
N TRP A 107 -2.76 -2.45 6.64
CA TRP A 107 -2.86 -1.94 8.00
C TRP A 107 -3.60 -2.91 8.94
N ASP A 108 -4.03 -4.04 8.41
CA ASP A 108 -4.73 -5.11 9.12
C ASP A 108 -4.61 -6.43 8.34
N VAL A 109 -4.95 -7.53 9.01
CA VAL A 109 -4.87 -8.88 8.43
C VAL A 109 -5.84 -9.08 7.26
N LYS A 110 -7.05 -8.49 7.32
CA LYS A 110 -8.01 -8.59 6.21
C LYS A 110 -7.47 -7.93 4.95
N SER A 111 -6.85 -6.75 5.11
CA SER A 111 -6.20 -6.01 4.02
C SER A 111 -5.02 -6.78 3.43
N GLN A 112 -4.22 -7.48 4.24
CA GLN A 112 -3.14 -8.34 3.72
C GLN A 112 -3.71 -9.52 2.93
N LYS A 113 -4.74 -10.18 3.44
CA LYS A 113 -5.43 -11.28 2.74
C LYS A 113 -6.09 -10.81 1.43
N PHE A 114 -6.61 -9.58 1.40
CA PHE A 114 -7.11 -8.96 0.18
C PHE A 114 -5.98 -8.80 -0.86
N LEU A 115 -4.82 -8.29 -0.46
CA LEU A 115 -3.68 -8.06 -1.35
C LEU A 115 -3.07 -9.37 -1.90
N ARG A 116 -3.28 -10.52 -1.24
CA ARG A 116 -2.84 -11.83 -1.74
C ARG A 116 -3.46 -12.24 -3.08
N LYS A 117 -4.59 -11.65 -3.45
CA LYS A 117 -5.24 -11.90 -4.76
C LYS A 117 -4.35 -11.46 -5.92
N TYR A 118 -3.44 -10.52 -5.68
CA TYR A 118 -2.53 -9.95 -6.66
C TYR A 118 -1.15 -10.62 -6.57
N ASP A 119 -0.52 -10.83 -7.71
CA ASP A 119 0.83 -11.41 -7.78
C ASP A 119 1.89 -10.32 -7.53
N LEU A 120 1.90 -9.80 -6.28
CA LEU A 120 2.82 -8.76 -5.87
C LEU A 120 4.23 -9.33 -5.69
N SER A 121 5.24 -8.63 -6.18
CA SER A 121 6.65 -9.08 -6.11
C SER A 121 7.23 -8.98 -4.70
N PHE A 122 6.72 -8.07 -3.87
CA PHE A 122 7.22 -7.83 -2.51
C PHE A 122 6.12 -7.25 -1.61
N ASN A 123 6.32 -7.38 -0.32
CA ASN A 123 5.46 -6.78 0.71
C ASN A 123 6.11 -5.52 1.31
N LYS A 124 5.29 -4.64 1.89
CA LYS A 124 5.75 -3.45 2.61
C LYS A 124 4.99 -3.27 3.93
N VAL A 125 5.73 -3.32 5.02
CA VAL A 125 5.20 -3.01 6.36
C VAL A 125 5.40 -1.53 6.65
N ALA A 126 4.30 -0.82 6.94
CA ALA A 126 4.36 0.57 7.41
C ALA A 126 4.90 0.62 8.85
N SER A 127 5.63 1.68 9.21
CA SER A 127 6.20 1.84 10.54
C SER A 127 5.17 1.75 11.67
N ALA A 128 3.96 2.27 11.45
CA ALA A 128 2.87 2.17 12.41
C ALA A 128 2.39 0.72 12.67
N MET A 129 2.72 -0.22 11.78
CA MET A 129 2.32 -1.64 11.88
C MET A 129 3.45 -2.54 12.40
N LEU A 130 4.61 -1.99 12.76
CA LEU A 130 5.77 -2.77 13.20
C LEU A 130 5.49 -3.61 14.46
N THR A 131 4.58 -3.17 15.31
CA THR A 131 4.19 -3.87 16.55
C THR A 131 2.93 -4.73 16.40
N HIS A 132 2.35 -4.81 15.22
CA HIS A 132 1.15 -5.61 14.97
C HIS A 132 1.55 -7.05 14.61
N LEU A 133 1.82 -7.88 15.64
CA LEU A 133 2.41 -9.22 15.48
C LEU A 133 1.60 -10.11 14.54
N GLU A 134 0.27 -10.17 14.69
CA GLU A 134 -0.61 -10.99 13.85
C GLU A 134 -0.49 -10.61 12.36
N LEU A 135 -0.41 -9.31 12.05
CA LEU A 135 -0.18 -8.84 10.67
C LEU A 135 1.20 -9.23 10.16
N LEU A 136 2.24 -9.13 11.01
CA LEU A 136 3.60 -9.52 10.63
C LEU A 136 3.70 -11.03 10.36
N GLU A 137 3.04 -11.86 11.16
CA GLU A 137 2.95 -13.31 10.94
C GLU A 137 2.23 -13.64 9.62
N GLU A 138 1.11 -12.96 9.35
CA GLU A 138 0.37 -13.10 8.09
C GLU A 138 1.24 -12.75 6.88
N ILE A 139 1.96 -11.60 6.94
CA ILE A 139 2.88 -11.16 5.88
C ILE A 139 4.04 -12.16 5.71
N ALA A 140 4.65 -12.60 6.82
CA ALA A 140 5.76 -13.54 6.78
C ALA A 140 5.37 -14.90 6.18
N SER A 141 4.13 -15.34 6.40
CA SER A 141 3.61 -16.60 5.85
C SER A 141 3.59 -16.64 4.31
N GLU A 142 3.66 -15.50 3.64
CA GLU A 142 3.71 -15.42 2.18
C GLU A 142 5.08 -15.76 1.58
N GLY A 143 6.14 -15.69 2.38
CA GLY A 143 7.51 -15.95 1.92
C GLY A 143 8.02 -14.96 0.87
N ARG A 144 7.35 -13.82 0.68
CA ARG A 144 7.78 -12.76 -0.24
C ARG A 144 8.86 -11.89 0.40
N HIS A 145 9.72 -11.30 -0.42
CA HIS A 145 10.59 -10.22 0.06
C HIS A 145 9.77 -9.13 0.73
N THR A 146 10.19 -8.68 1.92
CA THR A 146 9.42 -7.71 2.70
C THR A 146 10.29 -6.54 3.13
N PHE A 147 9.91 -5.34 2.71
CA PHE A 147 10.48 -4.10 3.24
C PHE A 147 9.75 -3.71 4.51
N ILE A 148 10.48 -3.45 5.59
CA ILE A 148 9.93 -3.04 6.88
C ILE A 148 10.44 -1.65 7.23
N SER A 149 9.51 -0.69 7.41
CA SER A 149 9.84 0.61 7.97
C SER A 149 9.88 0.55 9.49
N THR A 150 10.93 1.13 10.08
CA THR A 150 11.19 1.11 11.53
C THR A 150 11.03 2.49 12.19
N GLY A 151 10.44 3.45 11.50
CA GLY A 151 10.08 4.74 12.10
C GLY A 151 9.11 4.55 13.28
N MET A 152 9.14 5.44 14.25
CA MET A 152 8.35 5.39 15.50
C MET A 152 8.72 4.23 16.42
N SER A 153 9.91 3.65 16.29
CA SER A 153 10.40 2.52 17.09
C SER A 153 11.81 2.77 17.63
N ASN A 154 12.13 2.15 18.74
CA ASN A 154 13.46 2.11 19.35
C ASN A 154 14.10 0.74 19.10
N PHE A 155 15.36 0.59 19.53
CA PHE A 155 16.07 -0.70 19.52
C PHE A 155 15.88 -1.51 20.82
N ASP A 156 15.09 -1.01 21.77
CA ASP A 156 14.86 -1.62 23.08
C ASP A 156 13.71 -2.62 23.07
#